data_843c394d07a8a1963555d72a90a24b04
#
_entry.id   843c394d07a8a1963555d72a90a24b04
#
_cell.length_a   1.000
_cell.length_b   1.000
_cell.length_c   1.000
_cell.angle_alpha   90.00
_cell.angle_beta   90.00
_cell.angle_gamma   90.00
#
_symmetry.space_group_name_H-M   'P 1'
#
loop_
_entity.id
_entity.type
_entity.pdbx_description
1 polymer ?
#
loop_
_entity_poly.entity_id
_entity_poly.type
_entity_poly.pdbx_seq_one_letter_code
_entity_poly.pdbx_strand_id
1 'polypeptide(L)'
;MIVHSIAFARAHPAINAVYVSTDDPTIAEIAAQAGATVPFLRPAELARDDAPKLPVIEHLVRHLEAQGAEITRIVDLQPTSPLRAREDLDGCLALACSPGAELVLSAFDSGFNPYFNLIEQQPDGCVRISKGDGLAARQAAPKVWALNGSIYVWQRGALRHAAANGLWSVRVAAHIMPSARSVDIDTADDFALAEWLHTRQNP
;
A
#
# COMPACT_ATOMS: atom_id res chain seq x y z
N MET A 1 -14.99 4.91 -0.83
CA MET A 1 -13.56 4.67 -1.15
C MET A 1 -13.33 3.27 -1.71
N ILE A 2 -13.73 2.17 -1.06
CA ILE A 2 -13.45 0.80 -1.54
C ILE A 2 -13.89 0.54 -2.99
N VAL A 3 -15.03 1.08 -3.41
CA VAL A 3 -15.55 0.94 -4.78
C VAL A 3 -14.56 1.48 -5.83
N HIS A 4 -13.87 2.60 -5.55
CA HIS A 4 -12.83 3.15 -6.44
C HIS A 4 -11.66 2.16 -6.62
N SER A 5 -11.17 1.57 -5.52
CA SER A 5 -10.08 0.58 -5.60
C SER A 5 -10.50 -0.69 -6.33
N ILE A 6 -11.75 -1.15 -6.15
CA ILE A 6 -12.30 -2.30 -6.86
C ILE A 6 -12.43 -1.98 -8.37
N ALA A 7 -13.02 -0.83 -8.72
CA ALA A 7 -13.16 -0.41 -10.12
C ALA A 7 -11.79 -0.27 -10.81
N PHE A 8 -10.83 0.36 -10.12
CA PHE A 8 -9.45 0.48 -10.59
C PHE A 8 -8.81 -0.88 -10.87
N ALA A 9 -8.90 -1.82 -9.93
CA ALA A 9 -8.33 -3.15 -10.08
C ALA A 9 -8.99 -3.92 -11.24
N ARG A 10 -10.32 -3.89 -11.32
CA ARG A 10 -11.09 -4.59 -12.38
C ARG A 10 -10.84 -4.04 -13.78
N ALA A 11 -10.54 -2.75 -13.90
CA ALA A 11 -10.23 -2.13 -15.19
C ALA A 11 -8.82 -2.48 -15.69
N HIS A 12 -7.95 -3.06 -14.86
CA HIS A 12 -6.57 -3.33 -15.22
C HIS A 12 -6.41 -4.72 -15.85
N PRO A 13 -5.86 -4.85 -17.10
CA PRO A 13 -5.83 -6.11 -17.83
C PRO A 13 -4.94 -7.20 -17.20
N ALA A 14 -3.99 -6.83 -16.35
CA ALA A 14 -3.13 -7.79 -15.65
C ALA A 14 -3.76 -8.34 -14.37
N ILE A 15 -4.94 -7.87 -13.96
CA ILE A 15 -5.65 -8.35 -12.77
C ILE A 15 -6.71 -9.37 -13.19
N ASN A 16 -6.53 -10.62 -12.78
CA ASN A 16 -7.42 -11.71 -13.15
C ASN A 16 -8.68 -11.78 -12.26
N ALA A 17 -8.54 -11.43 -10.98
CA ALA A 17 -9.64 -11.47 -10.00
C ALA A 17 -9.41 -10.44 -8.90
N VAL A 18 -10.50 -9.92 -8.33
CA VAL A 18 -10.48 -8.95 -7.23
C VAL A 18 -11.21 -9.54 -6.03
N TYR A 19 -10.51 -9.57 -4.91
CA TYR A 19 -11.02 -10.08 -3.64
C TYR A 19 -10.99 -9.00 -2.58
N VAL A 20 -11.98 -9.03 -1.69
CA VAL A 20 -12.03 -8.15 -0.51
C VAL A 20 -12.13 -9.03 0.73
N SER A 21 -11.30 -8.74 1.73
CA SER A 21 -11.36 -9.30 3.08
C SER A 21 -11.83 -8.21 4.03
N THR A 22 -13.00 -8.37 4.60
CA THR A 22 -13.60 -7.47 5.59
C THR A 22 -14.40 -8.27 6.61
N ASP A 23 -14.50 -7.74 7.81
CA ASP A 23 -15.35 -8.24 8.90
C ASP A 23 -16.72 -7.55 8.92
N ASP A 24 -16.85 -6.40 8.23
CA ASP A 24 -18.10 -5.65 8.14
C ASP A 24 -18.98 -6.18 7.00
N PRO A 25 -20.21 -6.70 7.31
CA PRO A 25 -21.11 -7.23 6.30
C PRO A 25 -21.60 -6.16 5.31
N THR A 26 -21.70 -4.89 5.73
CA THR A 26 -22.09 -3.78 4.84
C THR A 26 -21.00 -3.51 3.81
N ILE A 27 -19.72 -3.48 4.24
CA ILE A 27 -18.58 -3.35 3.33
C ILE A 27 -18.52 -4.56 2.39
N ALA A 28 -18.78 -5.77 2.89
CA ALA A 28 -18.81 -6.98 2.09
C ALA A 28 -19.86 -6.91 0.97
N GLU A 29 -21.07 -6.44 1.29
CA GLU A 29 -22.16 -6.25 0.32
C GLU A 29 -21.80 -5.19 -0.74
N ILE A 30 -21.30 -4.03 -0.31
CA ILE A 30 -20.86 -2.96 -1.22
C ILE A 30 -19.74 -3.46 -2.15
N ALA A 31 -18.78 -4.22 -1.62
CA ALA A 31 -17.69 -4.78 -2.40
C ALA A 31 -18.19 -5.79 -3.45
N ALA A 32 -19.12 -6.67 -3.06
CA ALA A 32 -19.73 -7.63 -3.98
C ALA A 32 -20.53 -6.93 -5.08
N GLN A 33 -21.33 -5.90 -4.76
CA GLN A 33 -22.05 -5.09 -5.74
C GLN A 33 -21.11 -4.36 -6.70
N ALA A 34 -19.93 -3.94 -6.23
CA ALA A 34 -18.88 -3.37 -7.06
C ALA A 34 -18.11 -4.39 -7.91
N GLY A 35 -18.42 -5.69 -7.74
CA GLY A 35 -17.89 -6.80 -8.54
C GLY A 35 -16.59 -7.41 -8.00
N ALA A 36 -16.30 -7.26 -6.73
CA ALA A 36 -15.27 -8.04 -6.03
C ALA A 36 -15.87 -9.32 -5.46
N THR A 37 -15.04 -10.33 -5.25
CA THR A 37 -15.42 -11.54 -4.51
C THR A 37 -15.08 -11.36 -3.03
N VAL A 38 -16.05 -11.61 -2.16
CA VAL A 38 -15.88 -11.64 -0.70
C VAL A 38 -16.08 -13.08 -0.25
N PRO A 39 -15.01 -13.88 -0.11
CA PRO A 39 -15.16 -15.33 0.10
C PRO A 39 -15.63 -15.71 1.52
N PHE A 40 -15.45 -14.80 2.47
CA PHE A 40 -15.84 -14.95 3.88
C PHE A 40 -15.86 -13.58 4.57
N LEU A 41 -16.51 -13.50 5.73
CA LEU A 41 -16.26 -12.39 6.67
C LEU A 41 -14.98 -12.66 7.45
N ARG A 42 -14.09 -11.67 7.52
CA ARG A 42 -12.78 -11.78 8.17
C ARG A 42 -12.97 -12.17 9.65
N PRO A 43 -12.24 -13.16 10.16
CA PRO A 43 -12.26 -13.50 11.57
C PRO A 43 -11.90 -12.32 12.47
N ALA A 44 -12.58 -12.21 13.62
CA ALA A 44 -12.45 -11.07 14.54
C ALA A 44 -11.01 -10.85 15.03
N GLU A 45 -10.23 -11.92 15.20
CA GLU A 45 -8.82 -11.84 15.58
C GLU A 45 -7.92 -11.15 14.53
N LEU A 46 -8.35 -11.16 13.26
CA LEU A 46 -7.67 -10.47 12.14
C LEU A 46 -8.30 -9.11 11.79
N ALA A 47 -9.33 -8.69 12.53
CA ALA A 47 -10.08 -7.46 12.29
C ALA A 47 -9.85 -6.40 13.38
N ARG A 48 -8.99 -6.67 14.35
CA ARG A 48 -8.63 -5.74 15.42
C ARG A 48 -7.80 -4.59 14.87
N ASP A 49 -7.86 -3.42 15.51
CA ASP A 49 -7.09 -2.23 15.11
C ASP A 49 -5.57 -2.46 15.15
N ASP A 50 -5.11 -3.37 16.02
CA ASP A 50 -3.70 -3.76 16.14
C ASP A 50 -3.30 -4.97 15.29
N ALA A 51 -4.23 -5.52 14.49
CA ALA A 51 -3.94 -6.69 13.66
C ALA A 51 -2.95 -6.34 12.52
N PRO A 52 -1.82 -7.06 12.42
CA PRO A 52 -0.85 -6.81 11.37
C PRO A 52 -1.43 -7.10 9.98
N LYS A 53 -1.16 -6.22 9.00
CA LYS A 53 -1.69 -6.31 7.63
C LYS A 53 -1.31 -7.61 6.92
N LEU A 54 -0.06 -8.06 7.04
CA LEU A 54 0.44 -9.21 6.28
C LEU A 54 -0.26 -10.53 6.62
N PRO A 55 -0.51 -10.90 7.89
CA PRO A 55 -1.34 -12.05 8.24
C PRO A 55 -2.75 -12.01 7.66
N VAL A 56 -3.36 -10.83 7.55
CA VAL A 56 -4.70 -10.67 6.94
C VAL A 56 -4.67 -11.04 5.46
N ILE A 57 -3.67 -10.53 4.72
CA ILE A 57 -3.51 -10.85 3.29
C ILE A 57 -3.20 -12.34 3.11
N GLU A 58 -2.27 -12.89 3.90
CA GLU A 58 -1.89 -14.30 3.84
C GLU A 58 -3.07 -15.22 4.16
N HIS A 59 -3.94 -14.85 5.11
CA HIS A 59 -5.15 -15.60 5.43
C HIS A 59 -6.08 -15.73 4.22
N LEU A 60 -6.34 -14.60 3.52
CA LEU A 60 -7.17 -14.61 2.31
C LEU A 60 -6.54 -15.46 1.22
N VAL A 61 -5.25 -15.28 0.95
CA VAL A 61 -4.54 -16.01 -0.10
C VAL A 61 -4.55 -17.52 0.19
N ARG A 62 -4.28 -17.94 1.41
CA ARG A 62 -4.35 -19.38 1.80
C ARG A 62 -5.74 -19.96 1.67
N HIS A 63 -6.79 -19.20 1.98
CA HIS A 63 -8.15 -19.63 1.79
C HIS A 63 -8.45 -19.92 0.30
N LEU A 64 -8.02 -19.03 -0.59
CA LEU A 64 -8.20 -19.21 -2.03
C LEU A 64 -7.39 -20.40 -2.59
N GLU A 65 -6.15 -20.55 -2.14
CA GLU A 65 -5.31 -21.71 -2.48
C GLU A 65 -5.94 -23.04 -2.04
N ALA A 66 -6.55 -23.06 -0.85
CA ALA A 66 -7.28 -24.25 -0.36
C ALA A 66 -8.51 -24.61 -1.20
N GLN A 67 -9.03 -23.66 -1.97
CA GLN A 67 -10.12 -23.85 -2.95
C GLN A 67 -9.59 -24.16 -4.37
N GLY A 68 -8.28 -24.36 -4.53
CA GLY A 68 -7.64 -24.72 -5.80
C GLY A 68 -7.17 -23.55 -6.64
N ALA A 69 -7.14 -22.32 -6.12
CA ALA A 69 -6.61 -21.18 -6.85
C ALA A 69 -5.06 -21.26 -6.96
N GLU A 70 -4.56 -21.12 -8.18
CA GLU A 70 -3.12 -20.99 -8.44
C GLU A 70 -2.73 -19.51 -8.42
N ILE A 71 -2.11 -19.07 -7.32
CA ILE A 71 -1.73 -17.67 -7.09
C ILE A 71 -0.22 -17.53 -7.19
N THR A 72 0.24 -16.80 -8.18
CA THR A 72 1.67 -16.50 -8.38
C THR A 72 2.04 -15.12 -7.87
N ARG A 73 1.12 -14.15 -7.98
CA ARG A 73 1.35 -12.76 -7.61
C ARG A 73 0.10 -12.16 -6.96
N ILE A 74 0.30 -11.31 -5.99
CA ILE A 74 -0.76 -10.61 -5.28
C ILE A 74 -0.53 -9.11 -5.41
N VAL A 75 -1.56 -8.39 -5.87
CA VAL A 75 -1.62 -6.93 -5.83
C VAL A 75 -2.52 -6.52 -4.68
N ASP A 76 -1.93 -5.87 -3.67
CA ASP A 76 -2.66 -5.33 -2.54
C ASP A 76 -2.80 -3.81 -2.73
N LEU A 77 -4.04 -3.34 -2.77
CA LEU A 77 -4.42 -1.95 -2.99
C LEU A 77 -5.11 -1.39 -1.75
N GLN A 78 -4.56 -0.30 -1.21
CA GLN A 78 -5.16 0.36 -0.05
C GLN A 78 -6.41 1.16 -0.47
N PRO A 79 -7.58 0.97 0.18
CA PRO A 79 -8.80 1.70 -0.17
C PRO A 79 -8.69 3.21 0.02
N THR A 80 -7.90 3.65 1.00
CA THR A 80 -7.73 5.06 1.38
C THR A 80 -6.80 5.86 0.47
N SER A 81 -6.21 5.24 -0.56
CA SER A 81 -5.38 5.92 -1.56
C SER A 81 -6.09 5.95 -2.94
N PRO A 82 -7.13 6.77 -3.15
CA PRO A 82 -7.99 6.70 -4.35
C PRO A 82 -7.36 7.29 -5.61
N LEU A 83 -6.31 8.11 -5.49
CA LEU A 83 -5.77 8.91 -6.60
C LEU A 83 -4.71 8.19 -7.44
N ARG A 84 -4.42 6.90 -7.16
CA ARG A 84 -3.50 6.12 -7.99
C ARG A 84 -3.99 6.05 -9.43
N ALA A 85 -3.06 6.15 -10.37
CA ALA A 85 -3.33 6.01 -11.79
C ALA A 85 -2.87 4.64 -12.31
N ARG A 86 -3.31 4.29 -13.52
CA ARG A 86 -2.95 3.02 -14.16
C ARG A 86 -1.44 2.87 -14.30
N GLU A 87 -0.75 3.94 -14.67
CA GLU A 87 0.70 3.98 -14.86
C GLU A 87 1.47 3.61 -13.57
N ASP A 88 0.90 3.91 -12.41
CA ASP A 88 1.51 3.58 -11.12
C ASP A 88 1.49 2.05 -10.88
N LEU A 89 0.38 1.41 -11.23
CA LEU A 89 0.28 -0.05 -11.15
C LEU A 89 1.13 -0.72 -12.24
N ASP A 90 1.10 -0.21 -13.47
CA ASP A 90 1.96 -0.69 -14.57
C ASP A 90 3.45 -0.63 -14.16
N GLY A 91 3.89 0.46 -13.53
CA GLY A 91 5.25 0.63 -13.03
C GLY A 91 5.62 -0.37 -11.93
N CYS A 92 4.71 -0.60 -10.97
CA CYS A 92 4.90 -1.61 -9.92
C CYS A 92 4.98 -3.03 -10.51
N LEU A 93 4.10 -3.36 -11.46
CA LEU A 93 4.08 -4.68 -12.12
C LEU A 93 5.33 -4.91 -12.96
N ALA A 94 5.81 -3.90 -13.69
CA ALA A 94 7.04 -3.98 -14.46
C ALA A 94 8.26 -4.26 -13.56
N LEU A 95 8.38 -3.55 -12.44
CA LEU A 95 9.43 -3.80 -11.45
C LEU A 95 9.32 -5.20 -10.83
N ALA A 96 8.10 -5.68 -10.58
CA ALA A 96 7.87 -7.01 -10.02
C ALA A 96 8.22 -8.16 -11.00
N CYS A 97 8.43 -7.86 -12.27
CA CYS A 97 8.98 -8.79 -13.26
C CYS A 97 10.51 -8.80 -13.29
N SER A 98 11.17 -7.85 -12.61
CA SER A 98 12.64 -7.80 -12.59
C SER A 98 13.22 -8.93 -11.75
N PRO A 99 14.38 -9.50 -12.13
CA PRO A 99 15.01 -10.58 -11.38
C PRO A 99 15.25 -10.19 -9.91
N GLY A 100 14.78 -11.02 -8.99
CA GLY A 100 14.97 -10.86 -7.55
C GLY A 100 14.06 -9.84 -6.87
N ALA A 101 13.10 -9.22 -7.55
CA ALA A 101 12.06 -8.44 -6.89
C ALA A 101 11.04 -9.39 -6.25
N GLU A 102 11.01 -9.44 -4.91
CA GLU A 102 10.09 -10.28 -4.14
C GLU A 102 8.84 -9.49 -3.70
N LEU A 103 9.04 -8.22 -3.38
CA LEU A 103 8.02 -7.21 -3.12
C LEU A 103 8.34 -5.94 -3.89
N VAL A 104 7.34 -5.38 -4.55
CA VAL A 104 7.39 -3.98 -5.02
C VAL A 104 6.32 -3.20 -4.27
N LEU A 105 6.70 -2.07 -3.71
CA LEU A 105 5.78 -1.14 -3.06
C LEU A 105 5.83 0.22 -3.74
N SER A 106 4.77 0.99 -3.60
CA SER A 106 4.74 2.37 -4.03
C SER A 106 5.23 3.31 -2.94
N ALA A 107 5.93 4.36 -3.36
CA ALA A 107 6.47 5.41 -2.50
C ALA A 107 6.45 6.75 -3.23
N PHE A 108 6.75 7.85 -2.56
CA PHE A 108 6.78 9.18 -3.14
C PHE A 108 7.82 10.08 -2.47
N ASP A 109 8.15 11.20 -3.11
CA ASP A 109 8.95 12.25 -2.49
C ASP A 109 8.06 13.13 -1.61
N SER A 110 8.15 12.94 -0.30
CA SER A 110 7.41 13.73 0.68
C SER A 110 8.02 15.12 0.94
N GLY A 111 9.22 15.36 0.45
CA GLY A 111 10.00 16.55 0.78
C GLY A 111 10.63 16.52 2.19
N PHE A 112 10.34 15.49 2.99
CA PHE A 112 10.94 15.28 4.30
C PHE A 112 12.13 14.32 4.24
N ASN A 113 13.16 14.59 5.05
CA ASN A 113 14.37 13.78 5.05
C ASN A 113 14.93 13.65 6.47
N PRO A 114 15.11 12.43 7.00
CA PRO A 114 15.55 12.20 8.37
C PRO A 114 16.96 12.71 8.67
N TYR A 115 17.77 12.95 7.64
CA TYR A 115 19.11 13.52 7.79
C TYR A 115 19.15 15.05 7.75
N PHE A 116 18.00 15.71 7.42
CA PHE A 116 18.00 17.14 7.17
C PHE A 116 16.90 17.92 7.90
N ASN A 117 15.64 17.48 7.87
CA ASN A 117 14.48 18.23 8.37
C ASN A 117 13.43 17.41 9.14
N LEU A 118 13.72 16.16 9.50
CA LEU A 118 12.94 15.41 10.48
C LEU A 118 13.69 15.36 11.81
N ILE A 119 12.97 15.60 12.88
CA ILE A 119 13.52 15.67 14.25
C ILE A 119 12.81 14.67 15.17
N GLU A 120 13.53 14.16 16.15
CA GLU A 120 13.02 13.29 17.19
C GLU A 120 13.09 14.00 18.54
N GLN A 121 12.00 13.91 19.32
CA GLN A 121 11.98 14.41 20.68
C GLN A 121 12.77 13.46 21.59
N GLN A 122 13.64 14.05 22.41
CA GLN A 122 14.43 13.34 23.40
C GLN A 122 13.67 13.28 24.75
N PRO A 123 14.04 12.37 25.66
CA PRO A 123 13.41 12.26 26.99
C PRO A 123 13.50 13.54 27.84
N ASP A 124 14.51 14.38 27.61
CA ASP A 124 14.70 15.68 28.28
C ASP A 124 13.87 16.83 27.69
N GLY A 125 13.03 16.53 26.65
CA GLY A 125 12.21 17.51 25.94
C GLY A 125 12.94 18.26 24.82
N CYS A 126 14.26 18.13 24.68
CA CYS A 126 15.01 18.67 23.55
C CYS A 126 14.69 17.91 22.27
N VAL A 127 15.05 18.48 21.12
CA VAL A 127 14.91 17.83 19.82
C VAL A 127 16.26 17.66 19.14
N ARG A 128 16.41 16.59 18.37
CA ARG A 128 17.59 16.33 17.54
C ARG A 128 17.16 15.87 16.15
N ILE A 129 18.06 16.02 15.18
CA ILE A 129 17.84 15.45 13.84
C ILE A 129 17.66 13.93 13.95
N SER A 130 16.70 13.37 13.19
CA SER A 130 16.30 11.94 13.32
C SER A 130 17.42 10.99 12.95
N LYS A 131 18.29 11.35 12.00
CA LYS A 131 19.36 10.46 11.53
C LYS A 131 20.64 11.22 11.21
N GLY A 132 21.79 10.75 11.73
CA GLY A 132 23.09 11.39 11.57
C GLY A 132 23.24 12.63 12.46
N ASP A 133 24.23 13.48 12.16
CA ASP A 133 24.57 14.68 12.93
C ASP A 133 23.95 15.97 12.35
N GLY A 134 23.04 15.83 11.38
CA GLY A 134 22.51 16.94 10.61
C GLY A 134 23.41 17.33 9.45
N LEU A 135 22.79 17.79 8.36
CA LEU A 135 23.48 18.23 7.15
C LEU A 135 23.23 19.71 6.90
N ALA A 136 24.27 20.43 6.51
CA ALA A 136 24.18 21.87 6.23
C ALA A 136 23.38 22.16 4.94
N ALA A 137 23.28 21.19 4.02
CA ALA A 137 22.58 21.36 2.75
C ALA A 137 21.76 20.12 2.41
N ARG A 138 20.52 20.33 1.96
CA ARG A 138 19.58 19.26 1.55
C ARG A 138 20.17 18.37 0.45
N GLN A 139 20.93 18.95 -0.47
CA GLN A 139 21.49 18.21 -1.61
C GLN A 139 22.57 17.19 -1.21
N ALA A 140 23.15 17.33 0.00
CA ALA A 140 24.10 16.37 0.55
C ALA A 140 23.41 15.16 1.22
N ALA A 141 22.11 15.24 1.47
CA ALA A 141 21.37 14.15 2.09
C ALA A 141 21.14 12.99 1.11
N PRO A 142 21.18 11.73 1.58
CA PRO A 142 20.73 10.60 0.80
C PRO A 142 19.30 10.79 0.32
N LYS A 143 18.98 10.26 -0.88
CA LYS A 143 17.57 10.21 -1.32
C LYS A 143 16.77 9.29 -0.40
N VAL A 144 15.65 9.80 0.06
CA VAL A 144 14.67 9.07 0.86
C VAL A 144 13.30 9.21 0.23
N TRP A 145 12.47 8.18 0.42
CA TRP A 145 11.11 8.13 -0.09
C TRP A 145 10.18 7.79 1.05
N ALA A 146 9.01 8.40 1.08
CA ALA A 146 7.94 8.03 2.00
C ALA A 146 7.08 6.92 1.38
N LEU A 147 6.72 5.92 2.16
CA LEU A 147 5.71 4.94 1.77
C LEU A 147 4.35 5.62 1.72
N ASN A 148 3.59 5.39 0.65
CA ASN A 148 2.22 5.91 0.52
C ASN A 148 1.15 4.84 0.72
N GLY A 149 1.54 3.60 1.02
CA GLY A 149 0.62 2.50 1.27
C GLY A 149 -0.19 2.04 0.04
N SER A 150 -0.18 2.78 -1.05
CA SER A 150 -1.16 2.69 -2.12
C SER A 150 -1.16 1.36 -2.88
N ILE A 151 0.03 0.87 -3.28
CA ILE A 151 0.20 -0.34 -4.09
C ILE A 151 1.31 -1.21 -3.52
N TYR A 152 1.03 -2.50 -3.31
CA TYR A 152 2.01 -3.53 -3.00
C TYR A 152 1.85 -4.68 -3.99
N VAL A 153 2.93 -5.10 -4.63
CA VAL A 153 2.94 -6.24 -5.54
C VAL A 153 3.87 -7.31 -4.98
N TRP A 154 3.29 -8.39 -4.51
CA TRP A 154 3.96 -9.51 -3.86
C TRP A 154 4.16 -10.68 -4.80
N GLN A 155 5.32 -11.30 -4.78
CA GLN A 155 5.46 -12.68 -5.20
C GLN A 155 4.85 -13.59 -4.14
N ARG A 156 4.16 -14.67 -4.54
CA ARG A 156 3.43 -15.52 -3.57
C ARG A 156 4.31 -16.08 -2.45
N GLY A 157 5.51 -16.55 -2.80
CA GLY A 157 6.46 -17.09 -1.82
C GLY A 157 6.96 -16.03 -0.83
N ALA A 158 7.20 -14.82 -1.34
CA ALA A 158 7.65 -13.69 -0.54
C ALA A 158 6.58 -13.22 0.46
N LEU A 159 5.31 -13.15 0.05
CA LEU A 159 4.22 -12.82 0.99
C LEU A 159 4.16 -13.80 2.16
N ARG A 160 4.25 -15.10 1.89
CA ARG A 160 4.26 -16.15 2.92
C ARG A 160 5.42 -15.96 3.89
N HIS A 161 6.62 -15.68 3.39
CA HIS A 161 7.80 -15.45 4.20
C HIS A 161 7.67 -14.18 5.05
N ALA A 162 7.24 -13.08 4.43
CA ALA A 162 7.06 -11.80 5.10
C ALA A 162 5.95 -11.82 6.17
N ALA A 163 4.89 -12.58 5.97
CA ALA A 163 3.83 -12.74 6.96
C ALA A 163 4.32 -13.37 8.28
N ALA A 164 5.36 -14.20 8.21
CA ALA A 164 5.98 -14.82 9.40
C ALA A 164 7.13 -14.00 9.98
N ASN A 165 7.88 -13.23 9.15
CA ASN A 165 9.18 -12.65 9.52
C ASN A 165 9.22 -11.12 9.40
N GLY A 166 8.12 -10.48 8.95
CA GLY A 166 8.02 -9.03 8.72
C GLY A 166 8.31 -8.61 7.28
N LEU A 167 7.79 -7.45 6.90
CA LEU A 167 7.86 -6.92 5.53
C LEU A 167 9.29 -6.81 4.99
N TRP A 168 10.23 -6.38 5.83
CA TRP A 168 11.62 -6.15 5.43
C TRP A 168 12.49 -7.41 5.42
N SER A 169 11.92 -8.58 5.66
CA SER A 169 12.61 -9.88 5.56
C SER A 169 12.78 -10.38 4.12
N VAL A 170 12.18 -9.70 3.15
CA VAL A 170 12.23 -10.00 1.71
C VAL A 170 12.91 -8.87 0.94
N ARG A 171 13.31 -9.15 -0.31
CA ARG A 171 13.91 -8.13 -1.18
C ARG A 171 12.84 -7.19 -1.73
N VAL A 172 12.92 -5.92 -1.29
CA VAL A 172 11.95 -4.88 -1.60
C VAL A 172 12.49 -3.94 -2.67
N ALA A 173 11.69 -3.65 -3.69
CA ALA A 173 11.88 -2.57 -4.63
C ALA A 173 10.77 -1.52 -4.49
N ALA A 174 11.00 -0.28 -4.91
CA ALA A 174 10.02 0.79 -4.83
C ALA A 174 9.76 1.41 -6.20
N HIS A 175 8.47 1.59 -6.52
CA HIS A 175 8.01 2.45 -7.61
C HIS A 175 7.67 3.83 -7.05
N ILE A 176 8.24 4.88 -7.64
CA ILE A 176 8.07 6.24 -7.13
C ILE A 176 6.92 6.91 -7.87
N MET A 177 5.85 7.19 -7.14
CA MET A 177 4.66 7.87 -7.61
C MET A 177 4.77 9.40 -7.43
N PRO A 178 4.08 10.20 -8.25
CA PRO A 178 3.89 11.62 -7.98
C PRO A 178 3.18 11.87 -6.63
N SER A 179 3.61 12.89 -5.91
CA SER A 179 3.02 13.26 -4.60
C SER A 179 1.52 13.54 -4.70
N ALA A 180 1.05 14.14 -5.82
CA ALA A 180 -0.38 14.41 -6.06
C ALA A 180 -1.24 13.14 -6.19
N ARG A 181 -0.64 11.97 -6.46
CA ARG A 181 -1.34 10.68 -6.51
C ARG A 181 -1.07 9.80 -5.27
N SER A 182 -0.34 10.34 -4.30
CA SER A 182 0.12 9.61 -3.11
C SER A 182 -0.61 10.04 -1.82
N VAL A 183 -1.75 10.71 -1.94
CA VAL A 183 -2.57 11.07 -0.78
C VAL A 183 -3.19 9.82 -0.19
N ASP A 184 -3.02 9.65 1.11
CA ASP A 184 -3.71 8.65 1.94
C ASP A 184 -4.78 9.38 2.77
N ILE A 185 -6.00 8.88 2.79
CA ILE A 185 -7.14 9.54 3.46
C ILE A 185 -7.29 8.97 4.86
N ASP A 186 -6.71 9.63 5.83
CA ASP A 186 -6.84 9.32 7.26
C ASP A 186 -7.76 10.32 7.99
N THR A 187 -7.87 11.56 7.45
CA THR A 187 -8.62 12.66 8.04
C THR A 187 -9.61 13.28 7.07
N ALA A 188 -10.50 14.14 7.57
CA ALA A 188 -11.41 14.92 6.72
C ALA A 188 -10.64 15.90 5.81
N ASP A 189 -9.51 16.43 6.26
CA ASP A 189 -8.68 17.34 5.46
C ASP A 189 -8.01 16.58 4.31
N ASP A 190 -7.54 15.34 4.54
CA ASP A 190 -7.02 14.49 3.47
C ASP A 190 -8.09 14.17 2.43
N PHE A 191 -9.34 13.94 2.87
CA PHE A 191 -10.46 13.73 1.97
C PHE A 191 -10.71 14.96 1.10
N ALA A 192 -10.75 16.15 1.68
CA ALA A 192 -10.94 17.40 0.93
C ALA A 192 -9.79 17.65 -0.06
N LEU A 193 -8.55 17.36 0.35
CA LEU A 193 -7.38 17.42 -0.54
C LEU A 193 -7.49 16.42 -1.70
N ALA A 194 -7.88 15.19 -1.40
CA ALA A 194 -8.06 14.15 -2.42
C ALA A 194 -9.16 14.52 -3.42
N GLU A 195 -10.29 15.06 -2.96
CA GLU A 195 -11.38 15.53 -3.81
C GLU A 195 -10.91 16.68 -4.73
N TRP A 196 -10.21 17.67 -4.18
CA TRP A 196 -9.65 18.76 -4.96
C TRP A 196 -8.64 18.29 -6.03
N LEU A 197 -7.76 17.36 -5.69
CA LEU A 197 -6.79 16.78 -6.63
C LEU A 197 -7.49 15.96 -7.71
N HIS A 198 -8.53 15.19 -7.34
CA HIS A 198 -9.32 14.39 -8.29
C HIS A 198 -9.99 15.24 -9.35
N THR A 199 -10.60 16.36 -8.96
CA THR A 199 -11.26 17.29 -9.91
C THR A 199 -10.26 17.93 -10.88
N ARG A 200 -9.00 18.10 -10.50
CA ARG A 200 -7.94 18.64 -11.37
C ARG A 200 -7.33 17.61 -12.33
N GLN A 201 -7.37 16.35 -11.95
CA GLN A 201 -6.87 15.27 -12.82
C GLN A 201 -7.91 14.81 -13.85
N ASN A 202 -9.18 15.09 -13.60
CA ASN A 202 -10.33 14.76 -14.47
C ASN A 202 -11.18 16.03 -14.70
N PRO A 203 -10.67 17.06 -15.46
CA PRO A 203 -11.36 18.32 -15.68
C PRO A 203 -12.63 18.18 -16.54
#